data_e3f5e29239d15f305d60db5f8ea261e1
#
_entry.id   e3f5e29239d15f305d60db5f8ea261e1
#
_cell.length_a   1.000
_cell.length_b   1.000
_cell.length_c   1.000
_cell.angle_alpha   90.00
_cell.angle_beta   90.00
_cell.angle_gamma   90.00
#
_symmetry.space_group_name_H-M   'P 1'
#
loop_
_entity.id
_entity.type
_entity.pdbx_description
1 polymer ?
#
loop_
_entity_poly.entity_id
_entity_poly.type
_entity_poly.pdbx_seq_one_letter_code
_entity_poly.pdbx_strand_id
1 'polypeptide(L)'
;MSLVTLIAELWRFIKDNIWKILIGALTMALVTIGIRFLLNQRVEDAYFKTNEEITKEKVQESYDLLSEVYEQEPAEFSFIAMSEKDSDLLDNSFVIDEYLTRDDIVKEVEDKTGVEISDTLDAEENIGFEKTPDFRGGVAALRNTSTDEITLRVMVGKTAEDNLKVAKAYLEILENNDVPFLETFQLTPLTEVEIGENLPEDSLDKVPTQATLGTFQLAPSLSSYVMYGVLGFILGMFIVIAILFVIHLFSSKITYAFDYAWDFEDYHYFLNRKKESTAEIAEIANYSQELNRVLLSEEAFNSDDAKLSIKESTLSEVSEHPDEVTLFIQSGQTSKKWFKKQHQLAKLYHLTVKIIHIY
;
A
#
# COMPACT_ATOMS: atom_id res chain seq x y z
N MET A 1 -24.88 -17.89 18.86
CA MET A 1 -23.47 -18.30 18.61
C MET A 1 -22.52 -17.26 19.18
N SER A 2 -21.39 -17.63 19.82
CA SER A 2 -20.43 -16.66 20.36
C SER A 2 -19.58 -16.01 19.26
N LEU A 3 -19.09 -14.79 19.50
CA LEU A 3 -18.15 -14.11 18.58
C LEU A 3 -16.88 -14.93 18.34
N VAL A 4 -16.40 -15.60 19.38
CA VAL A 4 -15.23 -16.49 19.31
C VAL A 4 -15.45 -17.64 18.32
N THR A 5 -16.63 -18.23 18.34
CA THR A 5 -17.00 -19.31 17.40
C THR A 5 -17.07 -18.78 15.97
N LEU A 6 -17.60 -17.56 15.76
CA LEU A 6 -17.64 -16.95 14.43
C LEU A 6 -16.23 -16.73 13.86
N ILE A 7 -15.32 -16.20 14.69
CA ILE A 7 -13.92 -15.99 14.29
C ILE A 7 -13.24 -17.33 13.98
N ALA A 8 -13.48 -18.36 14.78
CA ALA A 8 -12.92 -19.69 14.54
C ALA A 8 -13.41 -20.31 13.21
N GLU A 9 -14.70 -20.14 12.88
CA GLU A 9 -15.28 -20.60 11.63
C GLU A 9 -14.78 -19.80 10.41
N LEU A 10 -14.59 -18.49 10.56
CA LEU A 10 -13.97 -17.68 9.53
C LEU A 10 -12.51 -18.11 9.28
N TRP A 11 -11.78 -18.40 10.36
CA TRP A 11 -10.43 -18.95 10.26
C TRP A 11 -10.39 -20.31 9.57
N ARG A 12 -11.36 -21.20 9.85
CA ARG A 12 -11.53 -22.47 9.16
C ARG A 12 -11.77 -22.26 7.67
N PHE A 13 -12.66 -21.34 7.31
CA PHE A 13 -12.94 -20.97 5.91
C PHE A 13 -11.66 -20.52 5.18
N ILE A 14 -10.87 -19.66 5.80
CA ILE A 14 -9.59 -19.19 5.22
C ILE A 14 -8.63 -20.36 5.04
N LYS A 15 -8.48 -21.22 6.05
CA LYS A 15 -7.62 -22.41 6.00
C LYS A 15 -8.01 -23.39 4.88
N ASP A 16 -9.31 -23.66 4.77
CA ASP A 16 -9.82 -24.58 3.75
C ASP A 16 -9.62 -24.07 2.32
N ASN A 17 -9.52 -22.75 2.15
CA ASN A 17 -9.32 -22.09 0.88
C ASN A 17 -7.94 -21.47 0.69
N ILE A 18 -6.97 -21.74 1.58
CA ILE A 18 -5.68 -21.06 1.63
C ILE A 18 -4.94 -21.08 0.28
N TRP A 19 -4.93 -22.20 -0.42
CA TRP A 19 -4.27 -22.31 -1.72
C TRP A 19 -4.95 -21.46 -2.80
N LYS A 20 -6.28 -21.37 -2.80
CA LYS A 20 -7.02 -20.51 -3.74
C LYS A 20 -6.73 -19.03 -3.46
N ILE A 21 -6.67 -18.66 -2.17
CA ILE A 21 -6.35 -17.31 -1.72
C ILE A 21 -4.92 -16.94 -2.13
N LEU A 22 -3.94 -17.81 -1.88
CA LEU A 22 -2.55 -17.55 -2.24
C LEU A 22 -2.34 -17.44 -3.75
N ILE A 23 -2.93 -18.34 -4.54
CA ILE A 23 -2.84 -18.29 -6.00
C ILE A 23 -3.48 -17.01 -6.53
N GLY A 24 -4.67 -16.66 -6.05
CA GLY A 24 -5.34 -15.44 -6.48
C GLY A 24 -4.61 -14.17 -6.05
N ALA A 25 -4.04 -14.13 -4.84
CA ALA A 25 -3.21 -13.03 -4.37
C ALA A 25 -1.94 -12.86 -5.22
N LEU A 26 -1.27 -13.97 -5.54
CA LEU A 26 -0.08 -13.94 -6.40
C LEU A 26 -0.44 -13.47 -7.83
N THR A 27 -1.58 -13.93 -8.35
CA THR A 27 -2.07 -13.46 -9.66
C THR A 27 -2.32 -11.96 -9.66
N MET A 28 -2.95 -11.41 -8.62
CA MET A 28 -3.16 -9.97 -8.49
C MET A 28 -1.85 -9.19 -8.34
N ALA A 29 -0.88 -9.74 -7.62
CA ALA A 29 0.46 -9.12 -7.53
C ALA A 29 1.10 -9.01 -8.93
N LEU A 30 1.05 -10.08 -9.74
CA LEU A 30 1.57 -10.05 -11.10
C LEU A 30 0.79 -9.08 -12.00
N VAL A 31 -0.53 -8.99 -11.85
CA VAL A 31 -1.38 -8.04 -12.58
C VAL A 31 -1.00 -6.59 -12.24
N THR A 32 -0.83 -6.27 -10.96
CA THR A 32 -0.46 -4.90 -10.54
C THR A 32 0.93 -4.52 -10.99
N ILE A 33 1.90 -5.44 -10.95
CA ILE A 33 3.24 -5.23 -11.53
C ILE A 33 3.14 -5.00 -13.06
N GLY A 34 2.33 -5.82 -13.75
CA GLY A 34 2.12 -5.67 -15.20
C GLY A 34 1.46 -4.35 -15.58
N ILE A 35 0.46 -3.90 -14.82
CA ILE A 35 -0.18 -2.58 -15.01
C ILE A 35 0.86 -1.48 -14.80
N ARG A 36 1.66 -1.57 -13.73
CA ARG A 36 2.73 -0.61 -13.47
C ARG A 36 3.71 -0.52 -14.64
N PHE A 37 4.16 -1.67 -15.14
CA PHE A 37 5.05 -1.75 -16.31
C PHE A 37 4.44 -1.09 -17.56
N LEU A 38 3.19 -1.41 -17.88
CA LEU A 38 2.52 -0.85 -19.06
C LEU A 38 2.31 0.67 -18.95
N LEU A 39 2.02 1.17 -17.74
CA LEU A 39 1.86 2.61 -17.51
C LEU A 39 3.21 3.33 -17.66
N ASN A 40 4.28 2.75 -17.10
CA ASN A 40 5.62 3.31 -17.30
C ASN A 40 6.01 3.34 -18.79
N GLN A 41 5.77 2.26 -19.52
CA GLN A 41 6.06 2.22 -20.96
C GLN A 41 5.30 3.32 -21.73
N ARG A 42 4.04 3.59 -21.36
CA ARG A 42 3.29 4.69 -22.00
C ARG A 42 3.86 6.06 -21.70
N VAL A 43 4.31 6.30 -20.46
CA VAL A 43 4.97 7.56 -20.08
C VAL A 43 6.27 7.72 -20.85
N GLU A 44 7.07 6.66 -20.92
CA GLU A 44 8.31 6.59 -21.67
C GLU A 44 8.10 6.88 -23.16
N ASP A 45 7.15 6.20 -23.80
CA ASP A 45 6.81 6.41 -25.22
C ASP A 45 6.35 7.85 -25.49
N ALA A 46 5.57 8.44 -24.58
CA ALA A 46 5.10 9.82 -24.71
C ALA A 46 6.26 10.82 -24.58
N TYR A 47 7.17 10.58 -23.64
CA TYR A 47 8.34 11.44 -23.42
C TYR A 47 9.28 11.45 -24.62
N PHE A 48 9.69 10.28 -25.10
CA PHE A 48 10.62 10.20 -26.24
C PHE A 48 9.99 10.65 -27.57
N LYS A 49 8.67 10.58 -27.69
CA LYS A 49 7.97 11.17 -28.83
C LYS A 49 8.00 12.71 -28.81
N THR A 50 8.02 13.30 -27.63
CA THR A 50 8.05 14.76 -27.45
C THR A 50 9.49 15.31 -27.54
N ASN A 51 10.47 14.50 -27.10
CA ASN A 51 11.88 14.88 -27.02
C ASN A 51 12.73 13.95 -27.91
N GLU A 52 12.60 14.13 -29.23
CA GLU A 52 13.25 13.25 -30.24
C GLU A 52 14.80 13.20 -30.14
N GLU A 53 15.43 14.23 -29.55
CA GLU A 53 16.90 14.34 -29.39
C GLU A 53 17.40 13.58 -28.15
N ILE A 54 16.53 13.12 -27.25
CA ILE A 54 16.90 12.45 -26.00
C ILE A 54 16.70 10.94 -26.14
N THR A 55 17.76 10.18 -25.95
CA THR A 55 17.73 8.70 -26.00
C THR A 55 17.50 8.10 -24.61
N LYS A 56 17.02 6.84 -24.57
CA LYS A 56 16.85 6.10 -23.31
C LYS A 56 18.17 5.93 -22.54
N GLU A 57 19.27 5.74 -23.26
CA GLU A 57 20.61 5.60 -22.69
C GLU A 57 21.00 6.91 -21.99
N LYS A 58 20.81 8.04 -22.67
CA LYS A 58 21.09 9.37 -22.11
C LYS A 58 20.27 9.68 -20.85
N VAL A 59 18.99 9.30 -20.84
CA VAL A 59 18.13 9.44 -19.64
C VAL A 59 18.63 8.57 -18.49
N GLN A 60 19.02 7.31 -18.77
CA GLN A 60 19.55 6.43 -17.73
C GLN A 60 20.88 6.95 -17.17
N GLU A 61 21.81 7.39 -18.03
CA GLU A 61 23.08 8.01 -17.63
C GLU A 61 22.83 9.25 -16.77
N SER A 62 21.83 10.07 -17.14
CA SER A 62 21.44 11.25 -16.36
C SER A 62 20.89 10.88 -14.97
N TYR A 63 20.07 9.85 -14.85
CA TYR A 63 19.60 9.37 -13.54
C TYR A 63 20.75 8.82 -12.69
N ASP A 64 21.66 8.07 -13.28
CA ASP A 64 22.81 7.50 -12.59
C ASP A 64 23.73 8.62 -12.06
N LEU A 65 23.99 9.65 -12.90
CA LEU A 65 24.77 10.84 -12.50
C LEU A 65 24.06 11.62 -11.37
N LEU A 66 22.77 11.91 -11.52
CA LEU A 66 22.03 12.67 -10.51
C LEU A 66 21.93 11.91 -9.18
N SER A 67 21.80 10.59 -9.22
CA SER A 67 21.85 9.77 -8.00
C SER A 67 23.20 9.88 -7.30
N GLU A 68 24.31 9.84 -8.04
CA GLU A 68 25.65 10.00 -7.49
C GLU A 68 25.87 11.40 -6.87
N VAL A 69 25.42 12.44 -7.59
CA VAL A 69 25.60 13.84 -7.16
C VAL A 69 24.71 14.17 -5.96
N TYR A 70 23.47 13.70 -5.93
CA TYR A 70 22.50 14.02 -4.88
C TYR A 70 22.68 13.19 -3.59
N GLU A 71 23.53 12.17 -3.63
CA GLU A 71 24.01 11.48 -2.41
C GLU A 71 25.12 12.24 -1.70
N GLN A 72 25.75 13.23 -2.36
CA GLN A 72 26.81 14.03 -1.74
C GLN A 72 26.25 15.06 -0.76
N GLU A 73 27.07 15.43 0.21
CA GLU A 73 26.77 16.55 1.10
C GLU A 73 26.71 17.86 0.30
N PRO A 74 25.62 18.63 0.39
CA PRO A 74 25.52 19.93 -0.26
C PRO A 74 26.45 20.94 0.39
N ALA A 75 26.78 21.99 -0.34
CA ALA A 75 27.36 23.20 0.26
C ALA A 75 26.30 24.29 0.34
N GLU A 76 26.24 24.97 1.47
CA GLU A 76 25.19 25.96 1.75
C GLU A 76 25.78 27.24 2.34
N PHE A 77 25.12 28.36 2.06
CA PHE A 77 25.29 29.62 2.74
C PHE A 77 24.02 30.44 2.73
N SER A 78 23.83 31.27 3.74
CA SER A 78 22.64 32.07 3.91
C SER A 78 22.91 33.55 3.83
N PHE A 79 21.95 34.31 3.26
CA PHE A 79 22.02 35.77 3.15
C PHE A 79 20.61 36.36 3.17
N ILE A 80 20.56 37.68 3.40
CA ILE A 80 19.36 38.51 3.19
C ILE A 80 19.62 39.47 2.05
N ALA A 81 18.64 39.63 1.14
CA ALA A 81 18.67 40.60 0.07
C ALA A 81 17.60 41.68 0.33
N MET A 82 18.04 42.90 0.65
CA MET A 82 17.16 44.03 0.98
C MET A 82 17.36 45.14 -0.01
N SER A 83 16.27 45.67 -0.53
CA SER A 83 16.28 46.79 -1.47
C SER A 83 16.79 48.06 -0.76
N GLU A 84 17.77 48.73 -1.37
CA GLU A 84 18.32 49.99 -0.87
C GLU A 84 17.33 51.15 -0.94
N LYS A 85 16.31 51.05 -1.82
CA LYS A 85 15.39 52.13 -2.12
C LYS A 85 14.20 52.19 -1.17
N ASP A 86 13.62 51.08 -0.85
CA ASP A 86 12.35 50.93 -0.10
C ASP A 86 12.45 50.00 1.08
N SER A 87 13.61 49.36 1.30
CA SER A 87 13.87 48.38 2.33
C SER A 87 13.01 47.11 2.22
N ASP A 88 12.41 46.87 1.05
CA ASP A 88 11.68 45.64 0.78
C ASP A 88 12.67 44.45 0.65
N LEU A 89 12.26 43.29 1.10
CA LEU A 89 13.04 42.06 0.99
C LEU A 89 12.75 41.35 -0.34
N LEU A 90 13.72 40.60 -0.87
CA LEU A 90 13.53 39.85 -2.10
C LEU A 90 12.55 38.67 -1.86
N ASP A 91 11.37 38.77 -2.48
CA ASP A 91 10.28 37.80 -2.29
C ASP A 91 10.47 36.54 -3.10
N ASN A 92 11.02 36.66 -4.31
CA ASN A 92 11.14 35.54 -5.24
C ASN A 92 12.59 35.04 -5.35
N SER A 93 12.94 34.05 -4.59
CA SER A 93 14.26 33.43 -4.66
C SER A 93 14.51 32.56 -5.91
N PHE A 94 13.45 32.23 -6.67
CA PHE A 94 13.59 31.48 -7.94
C PHE A 94 14.40 32.24 -9.00
N VAL A 95 14.37 33.57 -8.99
CA VAL A 95 15.16 34.37 -9.93
C VAL A 95 16.66 34.20 -9.72
N ILE A 96 17.08 33.84 -8.50
CA ILE A 96 18.49 33.56 -8.18
C ILE A 96 18.89 32.22 -8.81
N ASP A 97 18.09 31.15 -8.67
CA ASP A 97 18.38 29.86 -9.29
C ASP A 97 18.51 30.02 -10.81
N GLU A 98 17.50 30.65 -11.44
CA GLU A 98 17.48 30.85 -12.89
C GLU A 98 18.68 31.66 -13.39
N TYR A 99 19.16 32.62 -12.61
CA TYR A 99 20.33 33.40 -12.97
C TYR A 99 21.62 32.59 -12.81
N LEU A 100 21.79 31.89 -11.69
CA LEU A 100 23.02 31.14 -11.37
C LEU A 100 23.17 29.88 -12.25
N THR A 101 22.08 29.38 -12.83
CA THR A 101 22.11 28.24 -13.77
C THR A 101 22.15 28.65 -15.26
N ARG A 102 22.38 29.93 -15.56
CA ARG A 102 22.57 30.38 -16.95
C ARG A 102 23.92 29.90 -17.50
N ASP A 103 23.99 29.54 -18.77
CA ASP A 103 25.17 29.03 -19.44
C ASP A 103 26.41 29.90 -19.27
N ASP A 104 26.24 31.26 -19.33
CA ASP A 104 27.33 32.20 -19.17
C ASP A 104 27.92 32.18 -17.73
N ILE A 105 27.06 32.11 -16.72
CA ILE A 105 27.44 32.04 -15.30
C ILE A 105 28.01 30.67 -14.94
N VAL A 106 27.36 29.60 -15.39
CA VAL A 106 27.84 28.22 -15.22
C VAL A 106 29.26 28.09 -15.74
N LYS A 107 29.50 28.56 -16.98
CA LYS A 107 30.84 28.52 -17.59
C LYS A 107 31.87 29.33 -16.80
N GLU A 108 31.53 30.51 -16.30
CA GLU A 108 32.39 31.31 -15.48
C GLU A 108 32.81 30.55 -14.20
N VAL A 109 31.84 29.90 -13.54
CA VAL A 109 32.08 29.13 -12.33
C VAL A 109 32.91 27.86 -12.62
N GLU A 110 32.64 27.18 -13.72
CA GLU A 110 33.43 26.02 -14.19
C GLU A 110 34.88 26.41 -14.45
N ASP A 111 35.11 27.50 -15.21
CA ASP A 111 36.43 28.01 -15.52
C ASP A 111 37.21 28.38 -14.24
N LYS A 112 36.54 28.86 -13.21
CA LYS A 112 37.11 29.28 -11.92
C LYS A 112 37.37 28.10 -10.96
N THR A 113 36.48 27.15 -10.92
CA THR A 113 36.49 26.04 -9.94
C THR A 113 37.12 24.76 -10.45
N GLY A 114 37.05 24.55 -11.79
CA GLY A 114 37.41 23.29 -12.46
C GLY A 114 36.40 22.16 -12.22
N VAL A 115 35.17 22.47 -11.76
CA VAL A 115 34.09 21.53 -11.54
C VAL A 115 33.12 21.60 -12.70
N GLU A 116 32.78 20.48 -13.33
CA GLU A 116 31.83 20.38 -14.42
C GLU A 116 30.38 20.43 -13.88
N ILE A 117 29.79 21.63 -13.86
CA ILE A 117 28.43 21.88 -13.33
C ILE A 117 27.38 21.60 -14.42
N SER A 118 27.74 21.90 -15.67
CA SER A 118 26.88 21.71 -16.86
C SER A 118 26.38 20.27 -16.98
N ASP A 119 27.22 19.27 -16.67
CA ASP A 119 26.84 17.86 -16.71
C ASP A 119 25.61 17.56 -15.84
N THR A 120 25.57 18.13 -14.62
CA THR A 120 24.48 17.94 -13.68
C THR A 120 23.21 18.68 -14.13
N LEU A 121 23.35 19.91 -14.62
CA LEU A 121 22.21 20.69 -15.12
C LEU A 121 21.62 20.08 -16.41
N ASP A 122 22.47 19.62 -17.33
CA ASP A 122 22.06 18.88 -18.52
C ASP A 122 21.35 17.56 -18.16
N ALA A 123 21.82 16.88 -17.12
CA ALA A 123 21.16 15.66 -16.63
C ALA A 123 19.76 15.96 -16.06
N GLU A 124 19.57 17.06 -15.32
CA GLU A 124 18.27 17.52 -14.88
C GLU A 124 17.34 17.81 -16.05
N GLU A 125 17.84 18.48 -17.11
CA GLU A 125 17.08 18.77 -18.31
C GLU A 125 16.70 17.48 -19.06
N ASN A 126 17.64 16.55 -19.22
CA ASN A 126 17.43 15.28 -19.94
C ASN A 126 16.33 14.42 -19.32
N ILE A 127 16.15 14.45 -18.00
CA ILE A 127 15.04 13.75 -17.32
C ILE A 127 13.76 14.57 -17.23
N GLY A 128 13.78 15.82 -17.73
CA GLY A 128 12.63 16.73 -17.62
C GLY A 128 12.32 17.10 -16.18
N PHE A 129 13.36 17.41 -15.41
CA PHE A 129 13.26 17.76 -14.00
C PHE A 129 12.36 18.97 -13.77
N GLU A 130 11.40 18.88 -12.84
CA GLU A 130 10.53 19.97 -12.46
C GLU A 130 10.87 20.48 -11.06
N LYS A 131 11.30 21.73 -10.94
CA LYS A 131 11.58 22.36 -9.66
C LYS A 131 10.31 22.44 -8.80
N THR A 132 10.39 21.95 -7.57
CA THR A 132 9.32 22.03 -6.58
C THR A 132 9.74 22.87 -5.37
N PRO A 133 8.81 23.32 -4.51
CA PRO A 133 9.17 24.00 -3.27
C PRO A 133 10.08 23.16 -2.36
N ASP A 134 9.93 21.82 -2.39
CA ASP A 134 10.67 20.91 -1.51
C ASP A 134 12.05 20.53 -2.09
N PHE A 135 12.15 20.49 -3.43
CA PHE A 135 13.41 20.17 -4.10
C PHE A 135 13.54 20.93 -5.42
N ARG A 136 14.61 21.71 -5.57
CA ARG A 136 14.80 22.67 -6.67
C ARG A 136 16.04 22.37 -7.53
N GLY A 137 16.57 21.17 -7.45
CA GLY A 137 17.75 20.76 -8.23
C GLY A 137 19.07 21.05 -7.52
N GLY A 138 20.15 20.94 -8.29
CA GLY A 138 21.53 21.05 -7.80
C GLY A 138 21.93 22.47 -7.39
N VAL A 139 21.25 23.51 -7.91
CA VAL A 139 21.44 24.92 -7.48
C VAL A 139 20.09 25.45 -7.04
N ALA A 140 19.91 25.72 -5.75
CA ALA A 140 18.64 26.08 -5.17
C ALA A 140 18.74 27.19 -4.13
N ALA A 141 18.12 28.35 -4.37
CA ALA A 141 17.99 29.44 -3.41
C ALA A 141 16.67 29.33 -2.64
N LEU A 142 16.72 28.76 -1.44
CA LEU A 142 15.59 28.43 -0.59
C LEU A 142 15.28 29.60 0.36
N ARG A 143 14.09 30.22 0.23
CA ARG A 143 13.66 31.28 1.13
C ARG A 143 12.89 30.74 2.32
N ASN A 144 13.31 31.11 3.51
CA ASN A 144 12.56 30.91 4.73
C ASN A 144 11.53 32.07 4.88
N THR A 145 10.25 31.77 4.73
CA THR A 145 9.17 32.77 4.77
C THR A 145 8.96 33.39 6.16
N SER A 146 9.55 32.83 7.23
CA SER A 146 9.43 33.35 8.59
C SER A 146 10.55 34.32 8.97
N THR A 147 11.75 34.15 8.36
CA THR A 147 12.93 34.97 8.66
C THR A 147 13.39 35.81 7.48
N ASP A 148 12.80 35.57 6.29
CA ASP A 148 13.22 36.16 5.00
C ASP A 148 14.65 35.86 4.59
N GLU A 149 15.28 34.93 5.27
CA GLU A 149 16.58 34.38 4.96
C GLU A 149 16.53 33.55 3.68
N ILE A 150 17.50 33.73 2.81
CA ILE A 150 17.68 32.93 1.58
C ILE A 150 18.92 32.07 1.78
N THR A 151 18.74 30.76 1.74
CA THR A 151 19.84 29.80 1.77
C THR A 151 20.10 29.32 0.35
N LEU A 152 21.29 29.59 -0.18
CA LEU A 152 21.74 28.96 -1.43
C LEU A 152 22.33 27.58 -1.09
N ARG A 153 21.73 26.55 -1.65
CA ARG A 153 22.22 25.18 -1.59
C ARG A 153 22.79 24.79 -2.94
N VAL A 154 24.01 24.25 -2.94
CA VAL A 154 24.73 23.82 -4.12
C VAL A 154 25.08 22.35 -4.00
N MET A 155 24.65 21.55 -4.97
CA MET A 155 24.80 20.12 -5.05
C MET A 155 24.92 19.69 -6.51
N VAL A 156 26.03 20.05 -7.14
CA VAL A 156 26.32 19.85 -8.57
C VAL A 156 27.62 19.09 -8.82
N GLY A 157 28.45 18.96 -7.78
CA GLY A 157 29.73 18.26 -7.85
C GLY A 157 29.62 16.81 -7.40
N LYS A 158 30.56 15.99 -7.83
CA LYS A 158 30.69 14.56 -7.45
C LYS A 158 31.29 14.36 -6.04
N THR A 159 31.67 15.43 -5.36
CA THR A 159 32.18 15.41 -4.00
C THR A 159 31.68 16.63 -3.22
N ALA A 160 31.57 16.53 -1.90
CA ALA A 160 31.27 17.67 -1.02
C ALA A 160 32.27 18.83 -1.17
N GLU A 161 33.56 18.53 -1.43
CA GLU A 161 34.58 19.56 -1.68
C GLU A 161 34.31 20.33 -2.97
N ASP A 162 33.80 19.69 -4.01
CA ASP A 162 33.45 20.34 -5.26
C ASP A 162 32.24 21.24 -5.08
N ASN A 163 31.20 20.75 -4.35
CA ASN A 163 30.08 21.58 -3.96
C ASN A 163 30.51 22.83 -3.19
N LEU A 164 31.48 22.70 -2.27
CA LEU A 164 32.02 23.80 -1.50
C LEU A 164 32.77 24.84 -2.37
N LYS A 165 33.56 24.38 -3.38
CA LYS A 165 34.23 25.28 -4.34
C LYS A 165 33.23 26.06 -5.17
N VAL A 166 32.21 25.39 -5.68
CA VAL A 166 31.16 26.00 -6.50
C VAL A 166 30.33 26.99 -5.68
N ALA A 167 29.94 26.64 -4.46
CA ALA A 167 29.19 27.53 -3.58
C ALA A 167 29.98 28.82 -3.24
N LYS A 168 31.30 28.71 -3.02
CA LYS A 168 32.18 29.88 -2.82
C LYS A 168 32.24 30.75 -4.07
N ALA A 169 32.29 30.17 -5.26
CA ALA A 169 32.29 30.94 -6.50
C ALA A 169 30.96 31.67 -6.72
N TYR A 170 29.84 31.04 -6.40
CA TYR A 170 28.54 31.71 -6.44
C TYR A 170 28.38 32.80 -5.42
N LEU A 171 28.90 32.62 -4.18
CA LEU A 171 28.91 33.69 -3.18
C LEU A 171 29.70 34.91 -3.69
N GLU A 172 30.84 34.72 -4.32
CA GLU A 172 31.64 35.80 -4.87
C GLU A 172 30.91 36.56 -6.02
N ILE A 173 30.18 35.84 -6.89
CA ILE A 173 29.34 36.47 -7.94
C ILE A 173 28.21 37.30 -7.31
N LEU A 174 27.59 36.79 -6.24
CA LEU A 174 26.55 37.53 -5.53
C LEU A 174 27.08 38.75 -4.78
N GLU A 175 28.26 38.66 -4.13
CA GLU A 175 28.88 39.76 -3.38
C GLU A 175 29.41 40.85 -4.30
N ASN A 176 29.92 40.52 -5.51
CA ASN A 176 30.40 41.49 -6.48
C ASN A 176 29.28 42.30 -7.14
N ASN A 177 28.03 41.96 -6.82
CA ASN A 177 26.88 42.64 -7.36
C ASN A 177 26.73 42.55 -8.91
N ASP A 178 27.32 41.50 -9.48
CA ASP A 178 27.28 41.23 -10.93
C ASP A 178 25.93 40.67 -11.40
N VAL A 179 24.94 40.58 -10.51
CA VAL A 179 23.60 40.06 -10.74
C VAL A 179 22.64 41.20 -11.09
N PRO A 180 22.21 41.38 -12.36
CA PRO A 180 21.52 42.59 -12.82
C PRO A 180 20.26 42.98 -12.05
N PHE A 181 19.46 42.00 -11.59
CA PHE A 181 18.24 42.26 -10.83
C PHE A 181 18.51 42.50 -9.33
N LEU A 182 19.72 42.29 -8.87
CA LEU A 182 20.16 42.58 -7.50
C LEU A 182 20.95 43.88 -7.36
N GLU A 183 21.19 44.64 -8.46
CA GLU A 183 21.94 45.91 -8.43
C GLU A 183 21.37 46.95 -7.44
N THR A 184 20.08 46.85 -7.12
CA THR A 184 19.41 47.74 -6.16
C THR A 184 19.20 47.11 -4.80
N PHE A 185 19.73 45.89 -4.59
CA PHE A 185 19.62 45.16 -3.35
C PHE A 185 20.99 45.10 -2.63
N GLN A 186 20.98 45.34 -1.36
CA GLN A 186 22.10 45.08 -0.50
C GLN A 186 22.04 43.63 -0.02
N LEU A 187 23.06 42.85 -0.38
CA LEU A 187 23.22 41.49 0.10
C LEU A 187 23.98 41.48 1.43
N THR A 188 23.40 40.88 2.42
CA THR A 188 24.02 40.71 3.74
C THR A 188 24.21 39.23 4.02
N PRO A 189 25.46 38.69 3.89
CA PRO A 189 25.71 37.31 4.27
C PRO A 189 25.44 37.09 5.77
N LEU A 190 24.77 35.99 6.09
CA LEU A 190 24.45 35.57 7.45
C LEU A 190 25.38 34.43 7.92
N THR A 191 25.73 33.52 7.01
CA THR A 191 26.62 32.40 7.27
C THR A 191 27.77 32.39 6.27
N GLU A 192 28.90 31.78 6.65
CA GLU A 192 29.96 31.41 5.72
C GLU A 192 29.53 30.20 4.91
N VAL A 193 30.20 29.90 3.79
CA VAL A 193 29.94 28.70 2.98
C VAL A 193 30.40 27.49 3.79
N GLU A 194 29.47 26.60 4.09
CA GLU A 194 29.70 25.37 4.87
C GLU A 194 29.07 24.16 4.22
N ILE A 195 29.38 22.98 4.68
CA ILE A 195 28.76 21.73 4.25
C ILE A 195 27.41 21.61 4.99
N GLY A 196 26.34 21.46 4.24
CA GLY A 196 24.99 21.31 4.74
C GLY A 196 24.61 19.85 5.06
N GLU A 197 23.37 19.64 5.45
CA GLU A 197 22.84 18.30 5.71
C GLU A 197 22.52 17.55 4.41
N ASN A 198 22.81 16.25 4.38
CA ASN A 198 22.44 15.40 3.25
C ASN A 198 20.95 15.43 2.98
N LEU A 199 20.59 15.37 1.71
CA LEU A 199 19.19 15.13 1.34
C LEU A 199 18.77 13.70 1.71
N PRO A 200 17.47 13.45 1.93
CA PRO A 200 16.96 12.09 2.06
C PRO A 200 17.32 11.23 0.84
N GLU A 201 17.71 9.97 1.06
CA GLU A 201 18.18 9.04 0.01
C GLU A 201 17.21 8.88 -1.18
N ASP A 202 15.91 9.10 -0.97
CA ASP A 202 14.87 8.98 -2.00
C ASP A 202 14.41 10.33 -2.57
N SER A 203 15.18 11.40 -2.39
CA SER A 203 14.80 12.75 -2.83
C SER A 203 14.61 12.85 -4.33
N LEU A 204 15.51 12.24 -5.12
CA LEU A 204 15.39 12.22 -6.58
C LEU A 204 14.16 11.43 -7.06
N ASP A 205 13.84 10.32 -6.40
CA ASP A 205 12.67 9.49 -6.72
C ASP A 205 11.33 10.20 -6.51
N LYS A 206 11.30 11.21 -5.66
CA LYS A 206 10.10 11.99 -5.33
C LYS A 206 9.89 13.21 -6.21
N VAL A 207 10.91 13.59 -6.99
CA VAL A 207 10.84 14.78 -7.83
C VAL A 207 9.96 14.50 -9.06
N PRO A 208 8.95 15.32 -9.33
CA PRO A 208 8.19 15.24 -10.56
C PRO A 208 9.10 15.57 -11.75
N THR A 209 8.94 14.82 -12.82
CA THR A 209 9.57 15.12 -14.11
C THR A 209 8.50 15.19 -15.17
N GLN A 210 8.77 15.87 -16.30
CA GLN A 210 7.81 15.92 -17.42
C GLN A 210 7.50 14.52 -17.97
N ALA A 211 8.37 13.58 -17.71
CA ALA A 211 8.24 12.17 -18.08
C ALA A 211 7.44 11.35 -17.06
N THR A 212 6.90 11.95 -16.00
CA THR A 212 6.20 11.21 -14.95
C THR A 212 4.72 11.54 -14.91
N LEU A 213 3.90 10.56 -14.54
CA LEU A 213 2.51 10.71 -14.13
C LEU A 213 2.44 10.45 -12.63
N GLY A 214 2.79 11.46 -11.82
CA GLY A 214 2.90 11.31 -10.39
C GLY A 214 4.00 10.33 -9.99
N THR A 215 3.64 9.08 -9.62
CA THR A 215 4.59 8.03 -9.22
C THR A 215 5.21 7.24 -10.38
N PHE A 216 4.92 7.58 -11.64
CA PHE A 216 5.46 6.86 -12.81
C PHE A 216 6.67 7.61 -13.36
N GLN A 217 7.83 7.01 -13.26
CA GLN A 217 9.12 7.56 -13.68
C GLN A 217 9.66 6.84 -14.91
N LEU A 218 10.51 7.51 -15.71
CA LEU A 218 11.18 6.91 -16.86
C LEU A 218 12.09 5.74 -16.48
N ALA A 219 12.79 5.86 -15.37
CA ALA A 219 13.64 4.80 -14.82
C ALA A 219 13.15 4.39 -13.43
N PRO A 220 12.03 3.63 -13.32
CA PRO A 220 11.50 3.25 -12.04
C PRO A 220 12.43 2.27 -11.32
N SER A 221 12.71 2.55 -10.05
CA SER A 221 13.52 1.67 -9.21
C SER A 221 12.87 0.27 -9.05
N LEU A 222 13.68 -0.75 -8.83
CA LEU A 222 13.18 -2.11 -8.54
C LEU A 222 12.26 -2.12 -7.32
N SER A 223 12.54 -1.26 -6.33
CA SER A 223 11.73 -1.10 -5.12
C SER A 223 10.30 -0.67 -5.43
N SER A 224 10.10 0.18 -6.44
CA SER A 224 8.77 0.60 -6.91
C SER A 224 7.94 -0.60 -7.38
N TYR A 225 8.49 -1.48 -8.21
CA TYR A 225 7.78 -2.69 -8.66
C TYR A 225 7.46 -3.65 -7.51
N VAL A 226 8.40 -3.84 -6.58
CA VAL A 226 8.19 -4.67 -5.38
C VAL A 226 7.05 -4.12 -4.53
N MET A 227 7.01 -2.81 -4.30
CA MET A 227 5.93 -2.16 -3.55
C MET A 227 4.56 -2.40 -4.20
N TYR A 228 4.42 -2.22 -5.52
CA TYR A 228 3.17 -2.49 -6.23
C TYR A 228 2.80 -3.97 -6.20
N GLY A 229 3.79 -4.87 -6.26
CA GLY A 229 3.58 -6.30 -6.10
C GLY A 229 3.02 -6.65 -4.71
N VAL A 230 3.57 -6.09 -3.64
CA VAL A 230 3.10 -6.29 -2.27
C VAL A 230 1.68 -5.73 -2.08
N LEU A 231 1.42 -4.51 -2.56
CA LEU A 231 0.07 -3.92 -2.50
C LEU A 231 -0.94 -4.77 -3.27
N GLY A 232 -0.58 -5.24 -4.48
CA GLY A 232 -1.41 -6.13 -5.28
C GLY A 232 -1.68 -7.46 -4.59
N PHE A 233 -0.68 -8.04 -3.92
CA PHE A 233 -0.83 -9.28 -3.15
C PHE A 233 -1.82 -9.11 -1.99
N ILE A 234 -1.67 -8.06 -1.19
CA ILE A 234 -2.57 -7.77 -0.07
C ILE A 234 -4.01 -7.53 -0.57
N LEU A 235 -4.17 -6.67 -1.57
CA LEU A 235 -5.48 -6.39 -2.17
C LEU A 235 -6.10 -7.67 -2.76
N GLY A 236 -5.28 -8.48 -3.44
CA GLY A 236 -5.69 -9.76 -4.02
C GLY A 236 -6.21 -10.74 -2.97
N MET A 237 -5.55 -10.84 -1.81
CA MET A 237 -6.04 -11.66 -0.70
C MET A 237 -7.46 -11.26 -0.29
N PHE A 238 -7.70 -9.97 -0.05
CA PHE A 238 -9.02 -9.49 0.36
C PHE A 238 -10.09 -9.73 -0.71
N ILE A 239 -9.78 -9.44 -1.98
CA ILE A 239 -10.70 -9.65 -3.09
C ILE A 239 -11.06 -11.14 -3.22
N VAL A 240 -10.07 -12.03 -3.19
CA VAL A 240 -10.30 -13.47 -3.35
C VAL A 240 -11.10 -14.03 -2.16
N ILE A 241 -10.79 -13.62 -0.93
CA ILE A 241 -11.58 -14.01 0.25
C ILE A 241 -13.04 -13.56 0.07
N ALA A 242 -13.27 -12.31 -0.34
CA ALA A 242 -14.61 -11.79 -0.56
C ALA A 242 -15.35 -12.56 -1.66
N ILE A 243 -14.71 -12.84 -2.80
CA ILE A 243 -15.29 -13.62 -3.89
C ILE A 243 -15.65 -15.04 -3.43
N LEU A 244 -14.73 -15.73 -2.75
CA LEU A 244 -14.96 -17.07 -2.24
C LEU A 244 -16.10 -17.09 -1.21
N PHE A 245 -16.17 -16.08 -0.36
CA PHE A 245 -17.24 -15.94 0.61
C PHE A 245 -18.58 -15.73 -0.07
N VAL A 246 -18.65 -14.84 -1.08
CA VAL A 246 -19.89 -14.62 -1.88
C VAL A 246 -20.30 -15.90 -2.58
N ILE A 247 -19.39 -16.61 -3.26
CA ILE A 247 -19.68 -17.90 -3.91
C ILE A 247 -20.23 -18.88 -2.88
N HIS A 248 -19.64 -18.93 -1.68
CA HIS A 248 -20.08 -19.82 -0.62
C HIS A 248 -21.49 -19.47 -0.09
N LEU A 249 -21.85 -18.18 0.02
CA LEU A 249 -23.19 -17.77 0.42
C LEU A 249 -24.29 -18.33 -0.50
N PHE A 250 -23.99 -18.47 -1.79
CA PHE A 250 -24.91 -19.08 -2.77
C PHE A 250 -24.88 -20.61 -2.79
N SER A 251 -24.01 -21.25 -2.01
CA SER A 251 -24.01 -22.70 -1.86
C SER A 251 -25.32 -23.18 -1.25
N SER A 252 -25.88 -24.27 -1.77
CA SER A 252 -27.09 -24.90 -1.25
C SER A 252 -26.82 -25.73 0.03
N LYS A 253 -25.58 -26.04 0.30
CA LYS A 253 -25.16 -26.89 1.44
C LYS A 253 -24.55 -26.06 2.56
N ILE A 254 -24.70 -26.53 3.80
CA ILE A 254 -24.08 -25.95 4.98
C ILE A 254 -22.66 -26.51 5.12
N THR A 255 -21.68 -25.62 5.20
CA THR A 255 -20.27 -26.01 5.43
C THR A 255 -19.74 -25.37 6.71
N TYR A 256 -20.11 -24.12 6.97
CA TYR A 256 -19.64 -23.37 8.12
C TYR A 256 -20.82 -22.87 8.96
N ALA A 257 -20.54 -22.55 10.22
CA ALA A 257 -21.59 -22.10 11.14
C ALA A 257 -22.26 -20.80 10.72
N PHE A 258 -21.56 -19.92 10.01
CA PHE A 258 -22.16 -18.67 9.52
C PHE A 258 -23.20 -18.87 8.41
N ASP A 259 -23.37 -20.09 7.90
CA ASP A 259 -24.44 -20.43 6.96
C ASP A 259 -25.83 -20.46 7.61
N TYR A 260 -25.90 -20.67 8.93
CA TYR A 260 -27.16 -20.88 9.63
C TYR A 260 -27.24 -20.29 11.05
N ALA A 261 -26.12 -20.02 11.71
CA ALA A 261 -26.05 -19.78 13.15
C ALA A 261 -26.32 -18.30 13.54
N TRP A 262 -27.37 -17.71 13.02
CA TRP A 262 -27.76 -16.33 13.29
C TRP A 262 -28.74 -16.18 14.49
N ASP A 263 -29.25 -17.30 15.00
CA ASP A 263 -30.08 -17.30 16.21
C ASP A 263 -29.20 -17.52 17.46
N PHE A 264 -29.24 -16.58 18.40
CA PHE A 264 -28.44 -16.61 19.63
C PHE A 264 -29.06 -17.46 20.73
N GLU A 265 -30.32 -17.82 20.61
CA GLU A 265 -31.03 -18.63 21.60
C GLU A 265 -30.76 -20.11 21.44
N ASP A 266 -30.29 -20.55 20.28
CA ASP A 266 -30.03 -21.95 20.03
C ASP A 266 -28.73 -22.43 20.69
N TYR A 267 -28.71 -23.67 21.15
CA TYR A 267 -27.52 -24.32 21.68
C TYR A 267 -26.72 -24.95 20.54
N HIS A 268 -25.48 -24.48 20.34
CA HIS A 268 -24.59 -24.93 19.27
C HIS A 268 -23.40 -25.71 19.80
N TYR A 269 -23.18 -26.89 19.25
CA TYR A 269 -21.99 -27.72 19.47
C TYR A 269 -21.28 -27.98 18.16
N PHE A 270 -19.94 -27.79 18.15
CA PHE A 270 -19.10 -28.03 16.99
C PHE A 270 -18.21 -29.21 17.29
N LEU A 271 -18.32 -30.27 16.48
CA LEU A 271 -17.62 -31.52 16.67
C LEU A 271 -16.77 -31.84 15.45
N ASN A 272 -15.51 -32.21 15.72
CA ASN A 272 -14.60 -32.63 14.65
C ASN A 272 -14.69 -34.15 14.50
N ARG A 273 -15.22 -34.62 13.37
CA ARG A 273 -15.41 -36.06 13.08
C ARG A 273 -14.14 -36.89 13.19
N LYS A 274 -12.97 -36.27 13.02
CA LYS A 274 -11.67 -36.97 13.10
C LYS A 274 -11.12 -37.08 14.52
N LYS A 275 -11.65 -36.28 15.45
CA LYS A 275 -11.13 -36.18 16.82
C LYS A 275 -12.06 -36.82 17.85
N GLU A 276 -13.39 -36.72 17.62
CA GLU A 276 -14.38 -37.19 18.59
C GLU A 276 -14.95 -38.53 18.16
N SER A 277 -15.13 -39.43 19.16
CA SER A 277 -15.73 -40.71 18.94
C SER A 277 -17.24 -40.63 18.77
N THR A 278 -17.87 -41.62 18.14
CA THR A 278 -19.32 -41.73 18.03
C THR A 278 -20.00 -41.74 19.40
N ALA A 279 -19.34 -42.33 20.42
CA ALA A 279 -19.85 -42.36 21.80
C ALA A 279 -19.91 -40.98 22.42
N GLU A 280 -18.92 -40.11 22.22
CA GLU A 280 -18.92 -38.71 22.68
C GLU A 280 -20.02 -37.89 21.99
N ILE A 281 -20.21 -38.12 20.68
CA ILE A 281 -21.30 -37.49 19.93
C ILE A 281 -22.66 -37.90 20.52
N ALA A 282 -22.81 -39.20 20.83
CA ALA A 282 -24.02 -39.77 21.45
C ALA A 282 -24.25 -39.21 22.86
N GLU A 283 -23.21 -39.03 23.66
CA GLU A 283 -23.31 -38.43 24.98
C GLU A 283 -23.76 -36.97 24.91
N ILE A 284 -23.16 -36.16 24.03
CA ILE A 284 -23.56 -34.77 23.83
C ILE A 284 -25.01 -34.68 23.30
N ALA A 285 -25.37 -35.53 22.36
CA ALA A 285 -26.72 -35.55 21.78
C ALA A 285 -27.79 -35.90 22.84
N ASN A 286 -27.47 -36.86 23.74
CA ASN A 286 -28.38 -37.36 24.77
C ASN A 286 -28.20 -36.68 26.14
N TYR A 287 -27.40 -35.63 26.25
CA TYR A 287 -27.20 -34.93 27.52
C TYR A 287 -28.56 -34.39 28.02
N SER A 288 -28.85 -34.60 29.30
CA SER A 288 -30.17 -34.42 29.95
C SER A 288 -31.17 -35.53 29.58
N GLN A 289 -31.03 -36.67 30.23
CA GLN A 289 -31.81 -37.89 29.95
C GLN A 289 -33.31 -37.79 30.27
N GLU A 290 -33.75 -36.72 30.96
CA GLU A 290 -35.15 -36.51 31.39
C GLU A 290 -36.06 -35.87 30.33
N LEU A 291 -35.49 -35.38 29.24
CA LEU A 291 -36.24 -34.69 28.19
C LEU A 291 -36.66 -35.62 27.08
N ASN A 292 -37.95 -35.50 26.63
CA ASN A 292 -38.41 -36.16 25.40
C ASN A 292 -37.76 -35.47 24.20
N ARG A 293 -36.83 -36.12 23.51
CA ARG A 293 -35.99 -35.56 22.48
C ARG A 293 -36.09 -36.26 21.16
N VAL A 294 -36.06 -35.47 20.09
CA VAL A 294 -35.99 -35.98 18.72
C VAL A 294 -34.69 -35.54 18.08
N LEU A 295 -33.97 -36.54 17.54
CA LEU A 295 -32.74 -36.32 16.79
C LEU A 295 -33.01 -36.37 15.31
N LEU A 296 -32.77 -35.31 14.54
CA LEU A 296 -33.02 -35.19 13.13
C LEU A 296 -31.74 -34.93 12.31
N SER A 297 -31.63 -35.64 11.19
CA SER A 297 -30.58 -35.41 10.19
C SER A 297 -31.17 -35.52 8.81
N GLU A 298 -30.71 -34.72 7.83
CA GLU A 298 -31.10 -34.84 6.43
C GLU A 298 -30.51 -36.08 5.76
N GLU A 299 -29.30 -36.42 6.10
CA GLU A 299 -28.57 -37.54 5.56
C GLU A 299 -28.39 -38.64 6.63
N ALA A 300 -28.30 -39.89 6.17
CA ALA A 300 -28.07 -41.02 7.07
C ALA A 300 -26.76 -40.81 7.89
N PHE A 301 -26.89 -40.82 9.20
CA PHE A 301 -25.76 -40.78 10.09
C PHE A 301 -25.38 -42.21 10.46
N ASN A 302 -24.33 -42.76 9.82
CA ASN A 302 -23.83 -44.08 10.14
C ASN A 302 -23.14 -44.01 11.51
N SER A 303 -23.84 -44.38 12.57
CA SER A 303 -23.29 -44.62 13.86
C SER A 303 -23.43 -46.11 14.20
N ASP A 304 -22.33 -46.76 14.53
CA ASP A 304 -22.34 -48.12 15.07
C ASP A 304 -22.87 -48.16 16.53
N ASP A 305 -23.25 -47.03 17.10
CA ASP A 305 -23.73 -46.88 18.48
C ASP A 305 -25.24 -46.91 18.53
N ALA A 306 -25.83 -47.95 19.10
CA ALA A 306 -27.27 -48.14 19.29
C ALA A 306 -27.91 -47.04 20.16
N LYS A 307 -27.14 -46.18 20.81
CA LYS A 307 -27.64 -45.04 21.61
C LYS A 307 -28.01 -43.82 20.77
N LEU A 308 -27.59 -43.72 19.49
CA LEU A 308 -27.96 -42.68 18.57
C LEU A 308 -29.08 -43.14 17.66
N SER A 309 -30.33 -43.03 18.12
CA SER A 309 -31.49 -43.22 17.27
C SER A 309 -31.84 -41.94 16.48
N ILE A 310 -31.05 -41.68 15.44
CA ILE A 310 -31.30 -40.53 14.57
C ILE A 310 -32.36 -40.92 13.52
N LYS A 311 -33.45 -40.16 13.48
CA LYS A 311 -34.49 -40.33 12.44
C LYS A 311 -34.14 -39.49 11.22
N GLU A 312 -34.14 -40.13 10.06
CA GLU A 312 -33.97 -39.45 8.75
C GLU A 312 -35.26 -38.75 8.32
N SER A 313 -35.96 -38.15 9.23
CA SER A 313 -37.28 -37.61 8.93
C SER A 313 -37.36 -36.12 9.24
N THR A 314 -38.43 -35.54 8.75
CA THR A 314 -38.78 -34.15 9.07
C THR A 314 -39.53 -34.12 10.39
N LEU A 315 -39.43 -33.00 11.14
CA LEU A 315 -40.13 -32.77 12.39
C LEU A 315 -41.67 -32.99 12.25
N SER A 316 -42.22 -32.74 11.04
CA SER A 316 -43.65 -32.96 10.73
C SER A 316 -44.09 -34.42 10.76
N GLU A 317 -43.18 -35.39 10.73
CA GLU A 317 -43.46 -36.83 10.78
C GLU A 317 -43.35 -37.41 12.18
N VAL A 318 -42.97 -36.59 13.16
CA VAL A 318 -42.86 -37.00 14.54
C VAL A 318 -44.23 -36.98 15.20
N SER A 319 -44.70 -38.18 15.66
CA SER A 319 -46.05 -38.36 16.22
C SER A 319 -46.18 -37.92 17.67
N GLU A 320 -45.08 -37.73 18.39
CA GLU A 320 -45.05 -37.27 19.79
C GLU A 320 -44.54 -35.81 19.85
N HIS A 321 -45.04 -35.02 20.78
CA HIS A 321 -44.55 -33.68 21.02
C HIS A 321 -43.24 -33.76 21.84
N PRO A 322 -42.07 -33.49 21.22
CA PRO A 322 -40.80 -33.46 21.95
C PRO A 322 -40.64 -32.15 22.73
N ASP A 323 -39.84 -32.20 23.78
CA ASP A 323 -39.42 -31.00 24.52
C ASP A 323 -38.23 -30.30 23.83
N GLU A 324 -37.37 -31.11 23.19
CA GLU A 324 -36.15 -30.66 22.53
C GLU A 324 -35.99 -31.33 21.14
N VAL A 325 -35.53 -30.53 20.18
CA VAL A 325 -35.13 -31.02 18.85
C VAL A 325 -33.63 -30.82 18.69
N THR A 326 -32.89 -31.90 18.43
CA THR A 326 -31.50 -31.85 18.06
C THR A 326 -31.32 -31.99 16.57
N LEU A 327 -30.81 -30.94 15.91
CA LEU A 327 -30.54 -30.91 14.47
C LEU A 327 -29.06 -31.26 14.24
N PHE A 328 -28.84 -32.37 13.53
CA PHE A 328 -27.50 -32.75 13.10
C PHE A 328 -27.18 -32.11 11.75
N ILE A 329 -26.08 -31.35 11.70
CA ILE A 329 -25.55 -30.77 10.48
C ILE A 329 -24.25 -31.49 10.14
N GLN A 330 -24.21 -32.11 8.97
CA GLN A 330 -22.99 -32.67 8.40
C GLN A 330 -22.42 -31.69 7.39
N SER A 331 -21.21 -31.17 7.66
CA SER A 331 -20.56 -30.16 6.82
C SER A 331 -20.45 -30.63 5.36
N GLY A 332 -20.93 -29.81 4.43
CA GLY A 332 -20.96 -30.09 2.99
C GLY A 332 -22.03 -31.07 2.52
N GLN A 333 -22.83 -31.66 3.44
CA GLN A 333 -23.89 -32.62 3.12
C GLN A 333 -25.27 -32.05 3.39
N THR A 334 -25.51 -31.48 4.56
CA THR A 334 -26.81 -30.92 4.96
C THR A 334 -27.16 -29.69 4.15
N SER A 335 -28.40 -29.65 3.59
CA SER A 335 -28.84 -28.50 2.80
C SER A 335 -29.37 -27.37 3.68
N LYS A 336 -29.10 -26.11 3.25
CA LYS A 336 -29.63 -24.89 3.90
C LYS A 336 -31.14 -24.89 3.92
N LYS A 337 -31.80 -25.44 2.85
CA LYS A 337 -33.23 -25.48 2.74
C LYS A 337 -33.87 -26.43 3.76
N TRP A 338 -33.31 -27.63 3.95
CA TRP A 338 -33.79 -28.59 4.95
C TRP A 338 -33.63 -28.03 6.35
N PHE A 339 -32.41 -27.53 6.68
CA PHE A 339 -32.14 -26.95 7.99
C PHE A 339 -33.11 -25.80 8.30
N LYS A 340 -33.28 -24.84 7.39
CA LYS A 340 -34.19 -23.71 7.59
C LYS A 340 -35.62 -24.16 7.84
N LYS A 341 -36.09 -25.18 7.11
CA LYS A 341 -37.42 -25.73 7.32
C LYS A 341 -37.58 -26.36 8.69
N GLN A 342 -36.65 -27.23 9.11
CA GLN A 342 -36.71 -27.91 10.39
C GLN A 342 -36.60 -26.93 11.57
N HIS A 343 -35.66 -26.00 11.47
CA HIS A 343 -35.47 -24.94 12.46
C HIS A 343 -36.70 -24.06 12.64
N GLN A 344 -37.33 -23.61 11.54
CA GLN A 344 -38.57 -22.84 11.58
C GLN A 344 -39.72 -23.62 12.19
N LEU A 345 -39.86 -24.90 11.87
CA LEU A 345 -40.87 -25.75 12.49
C LEU A 345 -40.67 -25.91 14.00
N ALA A 346 -39.41 -26.13 14.42
CA ALA A 346 -39.08 -26.23 15.85
C ALA A 346 -39.43 -24.95 16.61
N LYS A 347 -39.10 -23.78 16.05
CA LYS A 347 -39.45 -22.48 16.65
C LYS A 347 -40.99 -22.24 16.64
N LEU A 348 -41.68 -22.64 15.61
CA LEU A 348 -43.16 -22.55 15.55
C LEU A 348 -43.85 -23.36 16.64
N TYR A 349 -43.31 -24.52 16.95
CA TYR A 349 -43.79 -25.39 18.06
C TYR A 349 -43.19 -25.04 19.43
N HIS A 350 -42.44 -23.93 19.56
CA HIS A 350 -41.79 -23.48 20.78
C HIS A 350 -40.88 -24.54 21.42
N LEU A 351 -40.19 -25.34 20.60
CA LEU A 351 -39.29 -26.38 21.06
C LEU A 351 -37.87 -25.77 21.34
N THR A 352 -37.20 -26.36 22.30
CA THR A 352 -35.77 -26.06 22.48
C THR A 352 -34.98 -26.65 21.33
N VAL A 353 -34.15 -25.81 20.70
CA VAL A 353 -33.32 -26.23 19.55
C VAL A 353 -31.88 -26.40 19.97
N LYS A 354 -31.37 -27.61 19.73
CA LYS A 354 -29.96 -27.95 19.89
C LYS A 354 -29.38 -28.30 18.51
N ILE A 355 -28.27 -27.74 18.19
CA ILE A 355 -27.61 -27.94 16.90
C ILE A 355 -26.26 -28.58 17.12
N ILE A 356 -26.02 -29.71 16.47
CA ILE A 356 -24.75 -30.41 16.49
C ILE A 356 -24.17 -30.37 15.08
N HIS A 357 -23.13 -29.55 14.88
CA HIS A 357 -22.43 -29.39 13.61
C HIS A 357 -21.16 -30.22 13.60
N ILE A 358 -21.12 -31.22 12.71
CA ILE A 358 -20.03 -32.18 12.54
C ILE A 358 -19.24 -31.80 11.28
N TYR A 359 -17.92 -31.56 11.44
CA TYR A 359 -17.05 -31.15 10.35
C TYR A 359 -15.76 -31.96 10.27
#